data_7e127c7452e1a95bb19426febd782cba
#
_entry.id   7e127c7452e1a95bb19426febd782cba
#
_cell.length_a   1.000
_cell.length_b   1.000
_cell.length_c   1.000
_cell.angle_alpha   90.00
_cell.angle_beta   90.00
_cell.angle_gamma   90.00
#
_symmetry.space_group_name_H-M   'P 1'
#
loop_
_entity.id
_entity.type
_entity.pdbx_description
1 polymer ?
#
loop_
_entity_poly.entity_id
_entity_poly.type
_entity_poly.pdbx_seq_one_letter_code
_entity_poly.pdbx_strand_id
1 'polypeptide(L)'
;MKDKLKVGYLVTGRLKSTRLPRKLLLEIKGKAVISHMIDRLKLAKNVDEIIICTSTSEQDRALGELANKNNVKCFFGDPDDVLERLLGAADEFGLDYILNITADCPFVDPFYADKIVEEYLATDADLIRQFDLPHGVFSYGVKVDALRKVVELKDSHDTEVWGRYFTDTGLFNVVDLDVNDKHHFRPSLRMTLDYPEDFEFFKAVFDALYVENKVFSLTSILNLLDAHPEIIELNKNCGLKFKKRFISQSEPMLKKVNKVKTALIIGSGSIGQRHIRNLKKIGINNIIALRSNKGHYKKLPKDLQVIEVDSWDDAIDKKPDIAVISNPTSLHLEAASTISKHVKGVFIEKPLSNSLDKCQELIDTLNEKKVVSFIGHNLMFHPIIKKIIKFYGENNIGEIINIQCQVGQWLPDW
;
A
#
# COMPACT_ATOMS: atom_id res chain seq x y z
N MET A 1 -5.06 6.39 30.23
CA MET A 1 -5.10 7.47 29.23
C MET A 1 -4.37 6.92 28.01
N LYS A 2 -4.93 6.94 26.80
CA LYS A 2 -4.12 6.67 25.61
C LYS A 2 -3.05 7.75 25.58
N ASP A 3 -1.79 7.36 25.51
CA ASP A 3 -0.70 8.31 25.32
C ASP A 3 -0.99 9.15 24.07
N LYS A 4 -0.61 10.43 24.10
CA LYS A 4 -0.82 11.33 22.95
C LYS A 4 -0.09 10.75 21.75
N LEU A 5 -0.78 10.61 20.60
CA LEU A 5 -0.21 10.18 19.34
C LEU A 5 1.06 11.00 19.04
N LYS A 6 2.19 10.32 18.81
CA LYS A 6 3.46 10.96 18.45
C LYS A 6 3.72 10.81 16.96
N VAL A 7 3.74 11.94 16.25
CA VAL A 7 3.87 12.01 14.78
C VAL A 7 5.25 12.51 14.38
N GLY A 8 5.96 11.73 13.57
CA GLY A 8 7.24 12.11 13.00
C GLY A 8 7.19 12.42 11.50
N TYR A 9 7.89 13.45 11.07
CA TYR A 9 8.11 13.71 9.65
C TYR A 9 9.48 13.18 9.24
N LEU A 10 9.51 12.07 8.50
CA LEU A 10 10.73 11.40 8.06
C LEU A 10 11.08 11.84 6.64
N VAL A 11 12.14 12.62 6.51
CA VAL A 11 12.68 13.11 5.24
C VAL A 11 13.77 12.15 4.77
N THR A 12 13.46 11.28 3.81
CA THR A 12 14.45 10.30 3.30
C THR A 12 15.33 10.91 2.22
N GLY A 13 16.65 10.79 2.37
CA GLY A 13 17.57 11.29 1.37
C GLY A 13 18.97 10.72 1.49
N ARG A 14 19.68 10.63 0.36
CA ARG A 14 21.09 10.24 0.25
C ARG A 14 21.80 11.18 -0.71
N LEU A 15 23.09 11.38 -0.52
CA LEU A 15 23.92 12.23 -1.41
C LEU A 15 24.40 11.48 -2.67
N LYS A 16 24.18 10.17 -2.74
CA LYS A 16 24.48 9.33 -3.90
C LYS A 16 23.46 9.61 -5.02
N SER A 17 23.75 10.60 -5.85
CA SER A 17 22.95 10.90 -7.05
C SER A 17 23.89 10.95 -8.28
N THR A 18 23.58 10.18 -9.32
CA THR A 18 24.35 10.12 -10.56
C THR A 18 23.89 11.15 -11.59
N ARG A 19 22.63 11.56 -11.55
CA ARG A 19 21.99 12.49 -12.51
C ARG A 19 22.25 13.97 -12.16
N LEU A 20 22.20 14.27 -10.88
CA LEU A 20 22.48 15.59 -10.33
C LEU A 20 23.26 15.37 -9.02
N PRO A 21 24.60 15.35 -9.07
CA PRO A 21 25.43 15.04 -7.92
C PRO A 21 25.16 16.00 -6.75
N ARG A 22 25.03 15.43 -5.53
CA ARG A 22 24.79 16.18 -4.29
C ARG A 22 23.58 17.13 -4.34
N LYS A 23 22.56 16.81 -5.14
CA LYS A 23 21.38 17.65 -5.43
C LYS A 23 20.72 18.28 -4.20
N LEU A 24 20.73 17.58 -3.07
CA LEU A 24 20.12 18.05 -1.81
C LEU A 24 20.88 19.23 -1.19
N LEU A 25 22.18 19.35 -1.48
CA LEU A 25 23.07 20.39 -0.97
C LEU A 25 23.26 21.55 -1.97
N LEU A 26 22.68 21.47 -3.16
CA LEU A 26 22.68 22.60 -4.09
C LEU A 26 21.98 23.80 -3.42
N GLU A 27 22.53 24.98 -3.65
CA GLU A 27 22.04 26.20 -3.03
C GLU A 27 21.13 27.00 -3.97
N ILE A 28 20.01 27.47 -3.43
CA ILE A 28 19.14 28.47 -4.03
C ILE A 28 19.01 29.61 -3.02
N LYS A 29 19.22 30.86 -3.46
CA LYS A 29 19.20 32.03 -2.57
C LYS A 29 20.13 31.89 -1.34
N GLY A 30 21.32 31.26 -1.53
CA GLY A 30 22.30 31.08 -0.45
C GLY A 30 21.95 30.03 0.61
N LYS A 31 20.95 29.17 0.33
CA LYS A 31 20.48 28.14 1.25
C LYS A 31 20.31 26.80 0.53
N ALA A 32 20.75 25.70 1.15
CA ALA A 32 20.61 24.37 0.59
C ALA A 32 19.14 24.01 0.32
N VAL A 33 18.86 23.31 -0.80
CA VAL A 33 17.51 22.91 -1.21
C VAL A 33 16.76 22.18 -0.07
N ILE A 34 17.41 21.22 0.58
CA ILE A 34 16.81 20.51 1.72
C ILE A 34 16.49 21.43 2.91
N SER A 35 17.24 22.51 3.11
CA SER A 35 16.95 23.47 4.17
C SER A 35 15.69 24.31 3.87
N HIS A 36 15.43 24.64 2.62
CA HIS A 36 14.15 25.24 2.21
C HIS A 36 12.98 24.31 2.47
N MET A 37 13.16 23.01 2.20
CA MET A 37 12.17 21.99 2.53
C MET A 37 11.88 21.94 4.03
N ILE A 38 12.92 21.89 4.87
CA ILE A 38 12.78 21.86 6.34
C ILE A 38 12.01 23.08 6.85
N ASP A 39 12.27 24.29 6.31
CA ASP A 39 11.52 25.48 6.71
C ASP A 39 10.02 25.34 6.46
N ARG A 40 9.64 24.70 5.34
CA ARG A 40 8.24 24.42 5.02
C ARG A 40 7.65 23.42 6.01
N LEU A 41 8.36 22.33 6.28
CA LEU A 41 7.91 21.27 7.21
C LEU A 41 7.69 21.79 8.63
N LYS A 42 8.48 22.77 9.09
CA LYS A 42 8.30 23.42 10.39
C LYS A 42 6.97 24.18 10.54
N LEU A 43 6.24 24.40 9.46
CA LEU A 43 4.90 25.02 9.48
C LEU A 43 3.78 24.01 9.70
N ALA A 44 4.05 22.70 9.62
CA ALA A 44 3.07 21.67 9.94
C ALA A 44 2.76 21.68 11.44
N LYS A 45 1.46 21.61 11.79
CA LYS A 45 0.97 21.77 13.16
C LYS A 45 0.78 20.44 13.90
N ASN A 46 0.54 19.37 13.13
CA ASN A 46 0.23 18.03 13.64
C ASN A 46 1.46 17.11 13.62
N VAL A 47 2.68 17.68 13.58
CA VAL A 47 3.96 16.96 13.55
C VAL A 47 4.76 17.33 14.79
N ASP A 48 5.19 16.32 15.56
CA ASP A 48 5.97 16.53 16.79
C ASP A 48 7.49 16.60 16.51
N GLU A 49 7.98 15.85 15.51
CA GLU A 49 9.42 15.75 15.20
C GLU A 49 9.66 15.77 13.68
N ILE A 50 10.72 16.48 13.25
CA ILE A 50 11.25 16.40 11.86
C ILE A 50 12.59 15.71 11.93
N ILE A 51 12.76 14.65 11.11
CA ILE A 51 13.92 13.77 11.15
C ILE A 51 14.44 13.55 9.74
N ILE A 52 15.68 13.88 9.47
CA ILE A 52 16.37 13.51 8.24
C ILE A 52 16.79 12.04 8.37
N CYS A 53 16.23 11.17 7.54
CA CYS A 53 16.55 9.75 7.51
C CYS A 53 17.52 9.46 6.36
N THR A 54 18.80 9.30 6.67
CA THR A 54 19.87 9.09 5.70
C THR A 54 20.61 7.78 5.93
N SER A 55 21.64 7.50 5.12
CA SER A 55 22.39 6.28 5.24
C SER A 55 23.63 6.42 6.13
N THR A 56 24.14 5.26 6.57
CA THR A 56 25.41 5.18 7.30
C THR A 56 26.64 5.45 6.43
N SER A 57 26.48 5.70 5.14
CA SER A 57 27.58 6.00 4.20
C SER A 57 28.31 7.27 4.58
N GLU A 58 29.63 7.30 4.47
CA GLU A 58 30.49 8.42 4.86
C GLU A 58 30.06 9.76 4.22
N GLN A 59 29.74 9.74 2.91
CA GLN A 59 29.28 10.94 2.19
C GLN A 59 27.99 11.54 2.76
N ASP A 60 27.14 10.73 3.41
CA ASP A 60 25.84 11.15 3.92
C ASP A 60 25.94 11.82 5.31
N ARG A 61 27.11 11.79 5.97
CA ARG A 61 27.35 12.51 7.23
C ARG A 61 27.06 14.00 7.13
N ALA A 62 27.29 14.59 5.97
CA ALA A 62 26.97 15.99 5.70
C ALA A 62 25.47 16.31 5.89
N LEU A 63 24.56 15.34 5.73
CA LEU A 63 23.13 15.51 6.01
C LEU A 63 22.86 15.60 7.52
N GLY A 64 23.65 14.91 8.37
CA GLY A 64 23.57 15.04 9.81
C GLY A 64 24.04 16.42 10.30
N GLU A 65 25.12 16.94 9.74
CA GLU A 65 25.58 18.31 10.04
C GLU A 65 24.51 19.35 9.63
N LEU A 66 23.87 19.13 8.50
CA LEU A 66 22.80 19.98 8.00
C LEU A 66 21.54 19.89 8.88
N ALA A 67 21.21 18.69 9.37
CA ALA A 67 20.12 18.52 10.32
C ALA A 67 20.35 19.36 11.59
N ASN A 68 21.54 19.27 12.17
CA ASN A 68 21.94 20.08 13.34
C ASN A 68 21.83 21.59 13.05
N LYS A 69 22.36 22.05 11.89
CA LYS A 69 22.26 23.45 11.46
C LYS A 69 20.82 23.94 11.33
N ASN A 70 19.90 23.06 10.97
CA ASN A 70 18.49 23.40 10.82
C ASN A 70 17.66 23.09 12.09
N ASN A 71 18.26 22.69 13.20
CA ASN A 71 17.58 22.30 14.44
C ASN A 71 16.50 21.22 14.23
N VAL A 72 16.85 20.16 13.50
CA VAL A 72 16.03 18.96 13.31
C VAL A 72 16.85 17.71 13.65
N LYS A 73 16.19 16.60 13.86
CA LYS A 73 16.83 15.31 14.15
C LYS A 73 17.44 14.68 12.90
N CYS A 74 18.34 13.72 13.10
CA CYS A 74 18.89 12.92 12.02
C CYS A 74 18.99 11.46 12.48
N PHE A 75 18.61 10.54 11.60
CA PHE A 75 18.76 9.09 11.76
C PHE A 75 19.62 8.53 10.64
N PHE A 76 20.61 7.71 11.00
CA PHE A 76 21.51 7.03 10.08
C PHE A 76 21.18 5.53 10.07
N GLY A 77 20.61 5.05 8.97
CA GLY A 77 20.19 3.65 8.83
C GLY A 77 20.77 2.97 7.59
N ASP A 78 20.14 1.87 7.21
CA ASP A 78 20.59 1.06 6.08
C ASP A 78 20.64 1.88 4.76
N PRO A 79 21.69 1.77 3.96
CA PRO A 79 21.85 2.55 2.73
C PRO A 79 20.83 2.20 1.65
N ASP A 80 20.40 0.95 1.52
CA ASP A 80 19.55 0.49 0.42
C ASP A 80 18.15 0.10 0.88
N ASP A 81 17.98 -0.26 2.17
CA ASP A 81 16.70 -0.59 2.74
C ASP A 81 16.01 0.63 3.36
N VAL A 82 15.14 1.28 2.56
CA VAL A 82 14.38 2.45 3.00
C VAL A 82 13.36 2.10 4.09
N LEU A 83 12.71 0.93 3.99
CA LEU A 83 11.71 0.49 4.98
C LEU A 83 12.34 0.23 6.34
N GLU A 84 13.47 -0.48 6.40
CA GLU A 84 14.24 -0.66 7.65
C GLU A 84 14.72 0.66 8.23
N ARG A 85 15.17 1.58 7.37
CA ARG A 85 15.61 2.91 7.81
C ARG A 85 14.46 3.74 8.38
N LEU A 86 13.27 3.70 7.77
CA LEU A 86 12.08 4.38 8.29
C LEU A 86 11.63 3.79 9.62
N LEU A 87 11.61 2.44 9.73
CA LEU A 87 11.24 1.77 10.97
C LEU A 87 12.23 2.05 12.09
N GLY A 88 13.54 1.97 11.80
CA GLY A 88 14.59 2.28 12.77
C GLY A 88 14.48 3.70 13.31
N ALA A 89 14.20 4.68 12.44
CA ALA A 89 13.93 6.05 12.88
C ALA A 89 12.67 6.15 13.73
N ALA A 90 11.59 5.47 13.35
CA ALA A 90 10.35 5.47 14.12
C ALA A 90 10.55 4.88 15.53
N ASP A 91 11.31 3.81 15.63
CA ASP A 91 11.61 3.14 16.91
C ASP A 91 12.53 3.99 17.78
N GLU A 92 13.61 4.58 17.22
CA GLU A 92 14.55 5.42 17.96
C GLU A 92 13.86 6.66 18.57
N PHE A 93 12.95 7.28 17.83
CA PHE A 93 12.26 8.47 18.28
C PHE A 93 10.89 8.20 18.92
N GLY A 94 10.48 6.92 19.06
CA GLY A 94 9.23 6.50 19.71
C GLY A 94 7.98 7.05 19.01
N LEU A 95 7.91 6.92 17.69
CA LEU A 95 6.82 7.45 16.88
C LEU A 95 5.70 6.41 16.73
N ASP A 96 4.45 6.85 16.70
CA ASP A 96 3.26 6.03 16.45
C ASP A 96 2.83 6.10 14.98
N TYR A 97 3.07 7.28 14.36
CA TYR A 97 2.71 7.57 12.97
C TYR A 97 3.81 8.37 12.29
N ILE A 98 4.07 8.09 11.04
CA ILE A 98 5.08 8.81 10.26
C ILE A 98 4.49 9.44 9.00
N LEU A 99 4.94 10.64 8.68
CA LEU A 99 4.86 11.22 7.36
C LEU A 99 6.19 10.99 6.66
N ASN A 100 6.17 10.49 5.43
CA ASN A 100 7.40 10.28 4.66
C ASN A 100 7.38 10.97 3.32
N ILE A 101 8.49 11.63 3.01
CA ILE A 101 8.79 12.22 1.71
C ILE A 101 10.28 12.12 1.42
N THR A 102 10.64 12.13 0.14
CA THR A 102 12.03 12.19 -0.28
C THR A 102 12.56 13.63 -0.24
N ALA A 103 13.82 13.80 0.17
CA ALA A 103 14.47 15.10 0.39
C ALA A 103 14.61 15.97 -0.87
N ASP A 104 14.33 15.42 -2.03
CA ASP A 104 14.33 16.11 -3.32
C ASP A 104 12.99 16.76 -3.70
N CYS A 105 12.11 16.93 -2.72
CA CYS A 105 10.79 17.53 -2.87
C CYS A 105 10.68 18.87 -2.09
N PRO A 106 11.42 19.93 -2.48
CA PRO A 106 11.52 21.16 -1.68
C PRO A 106 10.22 21.95 -1.59
N PHE A 107 9.22 21.64 -2.41
CA PHE A 107 7.89 22.28 -2.38
C PHE A 107 6.83 21.45 -1.66
N VAL A 108 7.24 20.50 -0.82
CA VAL A 108 6.31 19.77 0.05
C VAL A 108 5.38 20.73 0.79
N ASP A 109 4.11 20.42 0.90
CA ASP A 109 3.13 21.33 1.47
C ASP A 109 2.73 20.92 2.90
N PRO A 110 2.97 21.77 3.92
CA PRO A 110 2.66 21.49 5.33
C PRO A 110 1.16 21.38 5.61
N PHE A 111 0.31 22.03 4.83
CA PHE A 111 -1.14 21.90 4.96
C PHE A 111 -1.60 20.48 4.68
N TYR A 112 -1.09 19.86 3.61
CA TYR A 112 -1.42 18.48 3.31
C TYR A 112 -0.76 17.48 4.27
N ALA A 113 0.36 17.84 4.89
CA ALA A 113 0.91 17.06 6.00
C ALA A 113 -0.07 16.98 7.18
N ASP A 114 -0.63 18.12 7.58
CA ASP A 114 -1.64 18.18 8.64
C ASP A 114 -2.92 17.40 8.24
N LYS A 115 -3.37 17.51 6.99
CA LYS A 115 -4.53 16.77 6.47
C LYS A 115 -4.32 15.25 6.50
N ILE A 116 -3.14 14.74 6.24
CA ILE A 116 -2.82 13.31 6.37
C ILE A 116 -3.02 12.84 7.82
N VAL A 117 -2.55 13.62 8.80
CA VAL A 117 -2.69 13.27 10.21
C VAL A 117 -4.17 13.31 10.64
N GLU A 118 -4.93 14.32 10.19
CA GLU A 118 -6.38 14.41 10.42
C GLU A 118 -7.11 13.19 9.84
N GLU A 119 -6.78 12.79 8.62
CA GLU A 119 -7.35 11.63 7.94
C GLU A 119 -6.99 10.32 8.65
N TYR A 120 -5.75 10.18 9.13
CA TYR A 120 -5.34 9.04 9.95
C TYR A 120 -6.17 8.93 11.21
N LEU A 121 -6.37 10.03 11.93
CA LEU A 121 -7.19 10.05 13.16
C LEU A 121 -8.65 9.66 12.90
N ALA A 122 -9.16 9.93 11.70
CA ALA A 122 -10.53 9.61 11.31
C ALA A 122 -10.69 8.15 10.85
N THR A 123 -9.67 7.56 10.18
CA THR A 123 -9.80 6.29 9.45
C THR A 123 -8.97 5.15 10.04
N ASP A 124 -7.99 5.44 10.90
CA ASP A 124 -6.95 4.49 11.38
C ASP A 124 -6.25 3.75 10.23
N ALA A 125 -6.04 4.45 9.10
CA ALA A 125 -5.47 3.87 7.90
C ALA A 125 -4.01 3.45 8.10
N ASP A 126 -3.63 2.29 7.52
CA ASP A 126 -2.25 1.80 7.54
C ASP A 126 -1.33 2.61 6.62
N LEU A 127 -1.87 3.06 5.48
CA LEU A 127 -1.21 3.95 4.52
C LEU A 127 -2.19 5.00 4.03
N ILE A 128 -1.79 6.27 4.07
CA ILE A 128 -2.47 7.38 3.39
C ILE A 128 -1.58 7.87 2.26
N ARG A 129 -2.15 8.01 1.08
CA ARG A 129 -1.49 8.47 -0.14
C ARG A 129 -2.38 9.42 -0.93
N GLN A 130 -1.79 10.05 -1.95
CA GLN A 130 -2.47 11.04 -2.76
C GLN A 130 -1.84 11.12 -4.18
N PHE A 131 -2.62 11.37 -5.23
CA PHE A 131 -2.16 11.39 -6.61
C PHE A 131 -2.59 12.62 -7.42
N ASP A 132 -3.41 13.47 -6.86
CA ASP A 132 -4.03 14.59 -7.56
C ASP A 132 -3.24 15.91 -7.41
N LEU A 133 -2.37 15.99 -6.40
CA LEU A 133 -1.44 17.09 -6.22
C LEU A 133 -0.27 17.04 -7.22
N PRO A 134 0.44 18.16 -7.43
CA PRO A 134 1.71 18.15 -8.15
C PRO A 134 2.68 17.12 -7.55
N HIS A 135 3.38 16.38 -8.43
CA HIS A 135 4.35 15.38 -7.98
C HIS A 135 5.51 16.03 -7.23
N GLY A 136 5.73 15.64 -5.99
CA GLY A 136 6.74 16.22 -5.09
C GLY A 136 6.20 17.22 -4.06
N VAL A 137 4.87 17.39 -3.99
CA VAL A 137 4.20 18.24 -2.99
C VAL A 137 3.65 17.41 -1.84
N PHE A 138 3.34 16.17 -2.08
CA PHE A 138 2.63 15.25 -1.20
C PHE A 138 3.57 14.29 -0.45
N SER A 139 3.18 13.93 0.77
CA SER A 139 3.83 12.91 1.61
C SER A 139 2.97 11.67 1.75
N TYR A 140 3.60 10.53 1.98
CA TYR A 140 2.89 9.35 2.46
C TYR A 140 2.70 9.44 3.98
N GLY A 141 1.49 9.08 4.45
CA GLY A 141 1.23 8.85 5.87
C GLY A 141 1.24 7.35 6.15
N VAL A 142 1.98 6.90 7.18
CA VAL A 142 2.16 5.47 7.46
C VAL A 142 2.06 5.20 8.95
N LYS A 143 1.20 4.27 9.34
CA LYS A 143 1.11 3.74 10.70
C LYS A 143 2.35 2.88 10.99
N VAL A 144 3.02 3.14 12.13
CA VAL A 144 4.28 2.45 12.45
C VAL A 144 4.09 0.94 12.62
N ASP A 145 2.98 0.49 13.20
CA ASP A 145 2.66 -0.94 13.28
C ASP A 145 2.52 -1.61 11.90
N ALA A 146 1.93 -0.90 10.93
CA ALA A 146 1.82 -1.39 9.57
C ALA A 146 3.18 -1.42 8.87
N LEU A 147 4.03 -0.39 9.10
CA LEU A 147 5.40 -0.37 8.60
C LEU A 147 6.22 -1.56 9.15
N ARG A 148 6.11 -1.84 10.46
CA ARG A 148 6.75 -3.00 11.11
C ARG A 148 6.33 -4.30 10.45
N LYS A 149 5.04 -4.48 10.21
CA LYS A 149 4.52 -5.66 9.52
C LYS A 149 5.06 -5.79 8.09
N VAL A 150 5.20 -4.69 7.36
CA VAL A 150 5.83 -4.73 6.01
C VAL A 150 7.29 -5.15 6.10
N VAL A 151 8.05 -4.61 7.04
CA VAL A 151 9.46 -4.97 7.26
C VAL A 151 9.62 -6.45 7.59
N GLU A 152 8.73 -7.03 8.39
CA GLU A 152 8.70 -8.47 8.68
C GLU A 152 8.42 -9.31 7.42
N LEU A 153 7.55 -8.83 6.53
CA LEU A 153 7.07 -9.57 5.36
C LEU A 153 7.94 -9.43 4.13
N LYS A 154 8.69 -8.34 3.98
CA LYS A 154 9.53 -8.12 2.79
C LYS A 154 10.67 -9.13 2.67
N ASP A 155 11.01 -9.49 1.44
CA ASP A 155 12.14 -10.35 1.07
C ASP A 155 13.17 -9.59 0.21
N SER A 156 13.04 -8.30 0.07
CA SER A 156 13.99 -7.44 -0.63
C SER A 156 14.76 -6.57 0.34
N HIS A 157 16.04 -6.40 0.07
CA HIS A 157 16.89 -5.44 0.75
C HIS A 157 16.85 -4.05 0.06
N ASP A 158 16.60 -4.00 -1.25
CA ASP A 158 16.34 -2.76 -1.98
C ASP A 158 14.85 -2.43 -1.91
N THR A 159 14.51 -1.41 -1.12
CA THR A 159 13.14 -0.95 -0.91
C THR A 159 12.95 0.52 -1.30
N GLU A 160 13.69 1.03 -2.30
CA GLU A 160 13.57 2.42 -2.77
C GLU A 160 12.13 2.75 -3.20
N VAL A 161 11.41 1.76 -3.79
CA VAL A 161 10.00 1.88 -4.19
C VAL A 161 9.14 0.99 -3.30
N TRP A 162 8.86 1.46 -2.10
CA TRP A 162 8.21 0.67 -1.05
C TRP A 162 6.68 0.74 -1.00
N GLY A 163 6.04 1.73 -1.60
CA GLY A 163 4.58 1.94 -1.49
C GLY A 163 3.75 0.73 -1.88
N ARG A 164 4.21 -0.07 -2.86
CA ARG A 164 3.52 -1.27 -3.35
C ARG A 164 3.43 -2.40 -2.33
N TYR A 165 4.30 -2.43 -1.32
CA TYR A 165 4.18 -3.39 -0.22
C TYR A 165 2.88 -3.21 0.57
N PHE A 166 2.36 -1.98 0.63
CA PHE A 166 1.07 -1.70 1.24
C PHE A 166 -0.10 -1.89 0.26
N THR A 167 0.05 -1.47 -0.99
CA THR A 167 -1.07 -1.38 -1.95
C THR A 167 -1.38 -2.69 -2.66
N ASP A 168 -0.37 -3.53 -2.93
CA ASP A 168 -0.52 -4.69 -3.83
C ASP A 168 -0.71 -6.00 -3.05
N THR A 169 -0.50 -5.99 -1.74
CA THR A 169 -0.58 -7.19 -0.89
C THR A 169 -1.99 -7.51 -0.41
N GLY A 170 -2.88 -6.52 -0.38
CA GLY A 170 -4.23 -6.65 0.19
C GLY A 170 -4.28 -6.83 1.71
N LEU A 171 -3.15 -6.61 2.40
CA LEU A 171 -3.02 -6.82 3.85
C LEU A 171 -3.25 -5.56 4.68
N PHE A 172 -3.34 -4.39 4.04
CA PHE A 172 -3.33 -3.09 4.69
C PHE A 172 -4.53 -2.25 4.28
N ASN A 173 -5.02 -1.44 5.23
CA ASN A 173 -6.02 -0.42 4.97
C ASN A 173 -5.35 0.80 4.32
N VAL A 174 -5.60 1.02 3.03
CA VAL A 174 -5.02 2.11 2.23
C VAL A 174 -6.09 3.12 1.90
N VAL A 175 -5.85 4.37 2.26
CA VAL A 175 -6.75 5.49 2.00
C VAL A 175 -6.09 6.48 1.05
N ASP A 176 -6.82 6.91 0.03
CA ASP A 176 -6.43 7.99 -0.87
C ASP A 176 -6.99 9.31 -0.32
N LEU A 177 -6.11 10.25 0.05
CA LEU A 177 -6.51 11.57 0.56
C LEU A 177 -7.12 12.42 -0.55
N ASP A 178 -8.30 12.99 -0.30
CA ASP A 178 -8.96 13.85 -1.25
C ASP A 178 -8.36 15.27 -1.29
N VAL A 179 -8.25 15.83 -2.50
CA VAL A 179 -7.86 17.22 -2.72
C VAL A 179 -9.09 18.04 -3.03
N ASN A 180 -9.61 18.75 -2.03
CA ASN A 180 -10.83 19.55 -2.16
C ASN A 180 -10.62 20.86 -2.92
N ASP A 181 -9.38 21.39 -2.93
CA ASP A 181 -9.04 22.59 -3.67
C ASP A 181 -8.75 22.24 -5.13
N LYS A 182 -9.68 22.61 -6.03
CA LYS A 182 -9.53 22.37 -7.48
C LYS A 182 -8.31 23.06 -8.09
N HIS A 183 -7.82 24.16 -7.52
CA HIS A 183 -6.61 24.83 -7.98
C HIS A 183 -5.36 23.99 -7.71
N HIS A 184 -5.36 23.22 -6.60
CA HIS A 184 -4.28 22.32 -6.25
C HIS A 184 -4.30 20.99 -7.03
N PHE A 185 -5.41 20.66 -7.69
CA PHE A 185 -5.53 19.45 -8.51
C PHE A 185 -4.69 19.58 -9.79
N ARG A 186 -3.41 19.22 -9.72
CA ARG A 186 -2.42 19.40 -10.82
C ARG A 186 -1.49 18.17 -10.94
N PRO A 187 -2.02 16.94 -11.15
CA PRO A 187 -1.22 15.71 -11.17
C PRO A 187 -0.18 15.65 -12.28
N SER A 188 -0.29 16.51 -13.29
CA SER A 188 0.67 16.58 -14.39
C SER A 188 1.92 17.43 -14.08
N LEU A 189 1.85 18.31 -13.07
CA LEU A 189 2.98 19.14 -12.67
C LEU A 189 4.03 18.32 -11.92
N ARG A 190 5.31 18.60 -12.22
CA ARG A 190 6.45 17.97 -11.57
C ARG A 190 7.23 18.96 -10.73
N MET A 191 7.34 18.67 -9.43
CA MET A 191 8.03 19.49 -8.44
C MET A 191 9.02 18.64 -7.62
N THR A 192 9.82 17.78 -8.29
CA THR A 192 10.90 17.00 -7.67
C THR A 192 12.22 17.32 -8.34
N LEU A 193 13.32 17.29 -7.57
CA LEU A 193 14.66 17.65 -8.02
C LEU A 193 15.49 16.41 -8.37
N ASP A 194 15.52 16.01 -9.63
CA ASP A 194 16.27 14.85 -10.09
C ASP A 194 17.27 15.16 -11.22
N TYR A 195 17.00 16.17 -12.00
CA TYR A 195 17.75 16.54 -13.19
C TYR A 195 18.17 18.02 -13.12
N PRO A 196 19.20 18.45 -13.89
CA PRO A 196 19.57 19.86 -13.99
C PRO A 196 18.39 20.76 -14.38
N GLU A 197 17.54 20.28 -15.27
CA GLU A 197 16.34 21.02 -15.71
C GLU A 197 15.33 21.22 -14.55
N ASP A 198 15.21 20.25 -13.63
CA ASP A 198 14.42 20.44 -12.40
C ASP A 198 15.03 21.55 -11.53
N PHE A 199 16.36 21.64 -11.46
CA PHE A 199 17.03 22.67 -10.67
C PHE A 199 16.75 24.09 -11.21
N GLU A 200 16.79 24.26 -12.55
CA GLU A 200 16.44 25.54 -13.18
C GLU A 200 14.95 25.90 -12.93
N PHE A 201 14.04 24.90 -12.95
CA PHE A 201 12.64 25.12 -12.57
C PHE A 201 12.54 25.67 -11.12
N PHE A 202 13.20 25.02 -10.16
CA PHE A 202 13.18 25.50 -8.77
C PHE A 202 13.78 26.89 -8.64
N LYS A 203 14.90 27.16 -9.30
CA LYS A 203 15.52 28.50 -9.30
C LYS A 203 14.55 29.57 -9.78
N ALA A 204 13.88 29.34 -10.91
CA ALA A 204 12.93 30.29 -11.48
C ALA A 204 11.79 30.61 -10.49
N VAL A 205 11.24 29.58 -9.80
CA VAL A 205 10.19 29.79 -8.80
C VAL A 205 10.71 30.54 -7.58
N PHE A 206 11.91 30.19 -7.07
CA PHE A 206 12.53 30.91 -5.94
C PHE A 206 12.92 32.33 -6.33
N ASP A 207 13.37 32.57 -7.56
CA ASP A 207 13.73 33.90 -8.04
C ASP A 207 12.52 34.86 -8.01
N ALA A 208 11.33 34.34 -8.31
CA ALA A 208 10.09 35.10 -8.34
C ALA A 208 9.42 35.26 -6.96
N LEU A 209 9.46 34.23 -6.10
CA LEU A 209 8.64 34.20 -4.88
C LEU A 209 9.43 34.31 -3.58
N TYR A 210 10.76 34.13 -3.60
CA TYR A 210 11.55 34.09 -2.37
C TYR A 210 11.61 35.44 -1.67
N VAL A 211 11.23 35.41 -0.42
CA VAL A 211 11.48 36.48 0.55
C VAL A 211 12.18 35.88 1.74
N GLU A 212 13.25 36.49 2.18
CA GLU A 212 14.03 36.00 3.31
C GLU A 212 13.15 35.80 4.56
N ASN A 213 13.33 34.65 5.23
CA ASN A 213 12.55 34.23 6.41
C ASN A 213 11.04 34.10 6.20
N LYS A 214 10.58 34.00 4.96
CA LYS A 214 9.18 33.69 4.61
C LYS A 214 9.08 32.46 3.72
N VAL A 215 8.07 31.63 3.98
CA VAL A 215 7.73 30.46 3.17
C VAL A 215 6.51 30.79 2.32
N PHE A 216 6.65 30.74 1.01
CA PHE A 216 5.53 30.95 0.09
C PHE A 216 4.66 29.68 0.00
N SER A 217 3.34 29.86 -0.19
CA SER A 217 2.37 28.75 -0.23
C SER A 217 2.41 27.98 -1.55
N LEU A 218 1.81 26.77 -1.59
CA LEU A 218 1.54 26.05 -2.83
C LEU A 218 0.69 26.89 -3.79
N THR A 219 -0.34 27.54 -3.28
CA THR A 219 -1.18 28.47 -4.08
C THR A 219 -0.37 29.55 -4.75
N SER A 220 0.63 30.14 -4.04
CA SER A 220 1.52 31.16 -4.64
C SER A 220 2.38 30.58 -5.78
N ILE A 221 2.86 29.33 -5.62
CA ILE A 221 3.60 28.64 -6.68
C ILE A 221 2.70 28.44 -7.88
N LEU A 222 1.48 27.92 -7.69
CA LEU A 222 0.56 27.62 -8.78
C LEU A 222 0.11 28.88 -9.51
N ASN A 223 -0.17 29.97 -8.79
CA ASN A 223 -0.48 31.26 -9.40
C ASN A 223 0.67 31.79 -10.27
N LEU A 224 1.93 31.64 -9.80
CA LEU A 224 3.10 32.00 -10.60
C LEU A 224 3.18 31.15 -11.89
N LEU A 225 2.99 29.83 -11.77
CA LEU A 225 3.06 28.92 -12.90
C LEU A 225 1.94 29.13 -13.92
N ASP A 226 0.75 29.55 -13.45
CA ASP A 226 -0.38 29.91 -14.33
C ASP A 226 -0.12 31.23 -15.08
N ALA A 227 0.57 32.19 -14.44
CA ALA A 227 0.96 33.46 -15.03
C ALA A 227 2.19 33.32 -15.96
N HIS A 228 3.06 32.34 -15.69
CA HIS A 228 4.35 32.11 -16.33
C HIS A 228 4.51 30.64 -16.76
N PRO A 229 3.71 30.17 -17.75
CA PRO A 229 3.75 28.76 -18.19
C PRO A 229 5.11 28.33 -18.77
N GLU A 230 5.95 29.26 -19.20
CA GLU A 230 7.32 29.01 -19.65
C GLU A 230 8.18 28.36 -18.56
N ILE A 231 7.89 28.57 -17.27
CA ILE A 231 8.60 27.94 -16.16
C ILE A 231 8.31 26.43 -16.13
N ILE A 232 7.08 26.01 -16.45
CA ILE A 232 6.70 24.59 -16.51
C ILE A 232 7.47 23.87 -17.63
N GLU A 233 7.73 24.55 -18.73
CA GLU A 233 8.46 23.95 -19.88
C GLU A 233 9.90 23.59 -19.54
N LEU A 234 10.53 24.23 -18.54
CA LEU A 234 11.92 23.96 -18.13
C LEU A 234 12.15 22.49 -17.79
N ASN A 235 11.21 21.81 -17.12
CA ASN A 235 11.39 20.42 -16.69
C ASN A 235 10.31 19.45 -17.22
N LYS A 236 9.51 19.85 -18.17
CA LYS A 236 8.41 19.07 -18.75
C LYS A 236 8.80 17.65 -19.17
N ASN A 237 9.98 17.49 -19.77
CA ASN A 237 10.46 16.21 -20.28
C ASN A 237 11.03 15.28 -19.18
N CYS A 238 11.31 15.80 -17.99
CA CYS A 238 11.88 15.02 -16.89
C CYS A 238 10.89 13.97 -16.36
N GLY A 239 9.59 14.25 -16.39
CA GLY A 239 8.55 13.31 -15.97
C GLY A 239 8.51 12.02 -16.77
N LEU A 240 8.75 12.07 -18.09
CA LEU A 240 8.79 10.88 -18.94
C LEU A 240 10.03 10.02 -18.67
N LYS A 241 11.19 10.66 -18.43
CA LYS A 241 12.43 9.97 -18.04
C LYS A 241 12.27 9.22 -16.71
N PHE A 242 11.58 9.83 -15.73
CA PHE A 242 11.31 9.26 -14.43
C PHE A 242 10.37 8.04 -14.51
N LYS A 243 9.23 8.15 -15.22
CA LYS A 243 8.23 7.06 -15.33
C LYS A 243 8.83 5.77 -15.90
N LYS A 244 9.71 5.85 -16.89
CA LYS A 244 10.38 4.67 -17.48
C LYS A 244 11.21 3.90 -16.46
N ARG A 245 11.88 4.59 -15.53
CA ARG A 245 12.70 3.97 -14.49
C ARG A 245 11.85 3.37 -13.39
N PHE A 246 10.80 4.07 -12.95
CA PHE A 246 9.93 3.64 -11.86
C PHE A 246 9.28 2.28 -12.14
N ILE A 247 8.82 2.05 -13.36
CA ILE A 247 8.15 0.80 -13.78
C ILE A 247 9.12 -0.41 -13.66
N SER A 248 10.41 -0.21 -13.88
CA SER A 248 11.40 -1.30 -13.84
C SER A 248 11.84 -1.73 -12.43
N GLN A 249 11.53 -0.98 -11.40
CA GLN A 249 12.04 -1.19 -10.02
C GLN A 249 10.95 -1.54 -9.00
N SER A 250 9.68 -1.71 -9.40
CA SER A 250 8.56 -1.56 -8.47
C SER A 250 7.82 -2.83 -8.04
N GLU A 251 8.31 -4.05 -8.29
CA GLU A 251 7.62 -5.25 -7.81
C GLU A 251 8.00 -5.58 -6.36
N PRO A 252 7.02 -5.65 -5.41
CA PRO A 252 7.31 -6.02 -4.04
C PRO A 252 7.71 -7.49 -3.96
N MET A 253 8.88 -7.77 -3.37
CA MET A 253 9.31 -9.12 -3.04
C MET A 253 8.96 -9.40 -1.58
N LEU A 254 8.03 -10.31 -1.36
CA LEU A 254 7.63 -10.76 -0.02
C LEU A 254 8.39 -12.03 0.34
N LYS A 255 8.81 -12.14 1.59
CA LYS A 255 9.28 -13.40 2.16
C LYS A 255 8.25 -14.46 1.83
N LYS A 256 8.70 -15.60 1.35
CA LYS A 256 7.85 -16.77 1.18
C LYS A 256 7.38 -17.20 2.57
N VAL A 257 6.39 -16.47 3.10
CA VAL A 257 5.70 -16.85 4.32
C VAL A 257 5.21 -18.26 4.08
N ASN A 258 5.64 -19.20 4.91
CA ASN A 258 5.33 -20.62 4.87
C ASN A 258 4.44 -20.98 3.71
N LYS A 259 5.03 -21.32 2.55
CA LYS A 259 4.27 -21.58 1.34
C LYS A 259 3.16 -22.54 1.73
N VAL A 260 1.92 -22.13 1.49
CA VAL A 260 0.85 -23.10 1.39
C VAL A 260 1.35 -24.17 0.42
N LYS A 261 1.73 -25.31 0.95
CA LYS A 261 2.31 -26.40 0.17
C LYS A 261 1.22 -27.32 -0.33
N THR A 262 0.17 -27.49 0.49
CA THR A 262 -0.87 -28.47 0.30
C THR A 262 -2.25 -27.82 0.45
N ALA A 263 -3.09 -27.95 -0.54
CA ALA A 263 -4.48 -27.48 -0.50
C ALA A 263 -5.46 -28.65 -0.59
N LEU A 264 -6.49 -28.63 0.25
CA LEU A 264 -7.60 -29.56 0.19
C LEU A 264 -8.78 -28.93 -0.54
N ILE A 265 -9.31 -29.61 -1.54
CA ILE A 265 -10.55 -29.22 -2.23
C ILE A 265 -11.68 -30.13 -1.75
N ILE A 266 -12.70 -29.54 -1.16
CA ILE A 266 -13.89 -30.24 -0.70
C ILE A 266 -15.01 -29.95 -1.69
N GLY A 267 -15.36 -30.97 -2.50
CA GLY A 267 -16.27 -30.80 -3.61
C GLY A 267 -15.53 -30.46 -4.91
N SER A 268 -15.40 -31.46 -5.77
CA SER A 268 -14.65 -31.39 -7.05
C SER A 268 -15.56 -31.28 -8.29
N GLY A 269 -16.69 -30.58 -8.16
CA GLY A 269 -17.55 -30.16 -9.26
C GLY A 269 -16.87 -29.12 -10.17
N SER A 270 -17.63 -28.47 -11.07
CA SER A 270 -17.10 -27.45 -11.99
C SER A 270 -16.32 -26.34 -11.28
N ILE A 271 -16.85 -25.85 -10.16
CA ILE A 271 -16.23 -24.79 -9.34
C ILE A 271 -14.95 -25.32 -8.65
N GLY A 272 -15.01 -26.50 -8.03
CA GLY A 272 -13.82 -27.11 -7.41
C GLY A 272 -12.68 -27.33 -8.41
N GLN A 273 -12.99 -27.79 -9.62
CA GLN A 273 -12.00 -27.94 -10.70
C GLN A 273 -11.42 -26.57 -11.12
N ARG A 274 -12.22 -25.51 -11.13
CA ARG A 274 -11.75 -24.14 -11.38
C ARG A 274 -10.77 -23.71 -10.30
N HIS A 275 -11.06 -23.94 -9.02
CA HIS A 275 -10.16 -23.65 -7.91
C HIS A 275 -8.85 -24.44 -8.00
N ILE A 276 -8.91 -25.72 -8.37
CA ILE A 276 -7.70 -26.55 -8.61
C ILE A 276 -6.80 -25.88 -9.66
N ARG A 277 -7.35 -25.46 -10.79
CA ARG A 277 -6.58 -24.79 -11.85
C ARG A 277 -6.01 -23.45 -11.37
N ASN A 278 -6.78 -22.68 -10.59
CA ASN A 278 -6.33 -21.40 -10.05
C ASN A 278 -5.20 -21.58 -9.03
N LEU A 279 -5.32 -22.54 -8.12
CA LEU A 279 -4.26 -22.87 -7.14
C LEU A 279 -2.96 -23.28 -7.84
N LYS A 280 -3.05 -24.07 -8.90
CA LYS A 280 -1.87 -24.43 -9.69
C LYS A 280 -1.22 -23.23 -10.38
N LYS A 281 -2.02 -22.30 -10.92
CA LYS A 281 -1.51 -21.05 -11.52
C LYS A 281 -0.71 -20.20 -10.54
N ILE A 282 -1.06 -20.21 -9.25
CA ILE A 282 -0.33 -19.52 -8.19
C ILE A 282 0.76 -20.36 -7.52
N GLY A 283 1.05 -21.55 -8.07
CA GLY A 283 2.18 -22.40 -7.66
C GLY A 283 1.89 -23.42 -6.56
N ILE A 284 0.62 -23.61 -6.16
CA ILE A 284 0.22 -24.66 -5.22
C ILE A 284 -0.07 -25.94 -6.03
N ASN A 285 0.88 -26.86 -6.07
CA ASN A 285 0.79 -28.05 -6.91
C ASN A 285 0.37 -29.31 -6.14
N ASN A 286 0.55 -29.35 -4.82
CA ASN A 286 0.10 -30.48 -4.01
C ASN A 286 -1.37 -30.26 -3.61
N ILE A 287 -2.28 -30.84 -4.38
CA ILE A 287 -3.73 -30.64 -4.20
C ILE A 287 -4.38 -31.99 -3.92
N ILE A 288 -5.14 -32.02 -2.83
CA ILE A 288 -5.96 -33.14 -2.40
C ILE A 288 -7.40 -32.82 -2.77
N ALA A 289 -8.13 -33.77 -3.35
CA ALA A 289 -9.54 -33.63 -3.66
C ALA A 289 -10.35 -34.64 -2.86
N LEU A 290 -11.10 -34.15 -1.85
CA LEU A 290 -12.06 -34.98 -1.11
C LEU A 290 -13.36 -35.10 -1.90
N ARG A 291 -13.73 -36.33 -2.21
CA ARG A 291 -14.86 -36.65 -3.08
C ARG A 291 -15.86 -37.60 -2.41
N SER A 292 -17.11 -37.23 -2.44
CA SER A 292 -18.21 -38.13 -1.98
C SER A 292 -18.58 -39.22 -2.98
N ASN A 293 -18.03 -39.16 -4.22
CA ASN A 293 -18.42 -40.02 -5.35
C ASN A 293 -19.92 -40.04 -5.74
N LYS A 294 -20.72 -39.11 -5.15
CA LYS A 294 -22.15 -38.96 -5.41
C LYS A 294 -22.48 -37.91 -6.47
N GLY A 295 -21.46 -37.18 -7.00
CA GLY A 295 -21.63 -36.10 -7.97
C GLY A 295 -21.65 -36.60 -9.41
N HIS A 296 -21.95 -35.71 -10.38
CA HIS A 296 -22.01 -36.00 -11.81
C HIS A 296 -20.67 -36.45 -12.41
N TYR A 297 -19.54 -36.04 -11.86
CA TYR A 297 -18.21 -36.41 -12.34
C TYR A 297 -17.73 -37.69 -11.67
N LYS A 298 -17.79 -38.81 -12.38
CA LYS A 298 -17.29 -40.09 -11.87
C LYS A 298 -15.77 -40.15 -11.76
N LYS A 299 -15.04 -39.38 -12.59
CA LYS A 299 -13.56 -39.21 -12.53
C LYS A 299 -13.19 -37.78 -12.80
N LEU A 300 -12.14 -37.29 -12.14
CA LEU A 300 -11.57 -35.98 -12.44
C LEU A 300 -10.73 -36.04 -13.74
N PRO A 301 -10.68 -34.94 -14.51
CA PRO A 301 -9.77 -34.81 -15.64
C PRO A 301 -8.33 -35.09 -15.23
N LYS A 302 -7.63 -35.94 -16.01
CA LYS A 302 -6.25 -36.33 -15.71
C LYS A 302 -5.26 -35.16 -15.68
N ASP A 303 -5.55 -34.09 -16.43
CA ASP A 303 -4.78 -32.86 -16.49
C ASP A 303 -4.76 -32.11 -15.15
N LEU A 304 -5.73 -32.37 -14.27
CA LEU A 304 -5.77 -31.75 -12.95
C LEU A 304 -4.70 -32.28 -11.98
N GLN A 305 -4.19 -33.48 -12.18
CA GLN A 305 -3.08 -34.06 -11.39
C GLN A 305 -3.25 -33.81 -9.89
N VAL A 306 -4.32 -34.32 -9.30
CA VAL A 306 -4.66 -34.19 -7.87
C VAL A 306 -4.63 -35.55 -7.18
N ILE A 307 -4.48 -35.55 -5.86
CA ILE A 307 -4.61 -36.75 -5.03
C ILE A 307 -6.09 -36.87 -4.64
N GLU A 308 -6.79 -37.85 -5.20
CA GLU A 308 -8.19 -38.12 -4.84
C GLU A 308 -8.26 -38.93 -3.54
N VAL A 309 -9.13 -38.52 -2.61
CA VAL A 309 -9.49 -39.22 -1.37
C VAL A 309 -11.00 -39.21 -1.20
N ASP A 310 -11.55 -40.20 -0.50
CA ASP A 310 -13.00 -40.37 -0.28
C ASP A 310 -13.43 -40.32 1.19
N SER A 311 -12.44 -40.20 2.11
CA SER A 311 -12.70 -40.06 3.53
C SER A 311 -12.09 -38.77 4.11
N TRP A 312 -12.69 -38.29 5.21
CA TRP A 312 -12.14 -37.14 5.95
C TRP A 312 -10.80 -37.49 6.61
N ASP A 313 -10.65 -38.70 7.13
CA ASP A 313 -9.43 -39.13 7.80
C ASP A 313 -8.25 -39.13 6.82
N ASP A 314 -8.42 -39.69 5.62
CA ASP A 314 -7.40 -39.65 4.57
C ASP A 314 -7.05 -38.23 4.13
N ALA A 315 -8.05 -37.34 4.07
CA ALA A 315 -7.83 -35.95 3.72
C ALA A 315 -7.01 -35.19 4.79
N ILE A 316 -7.32 -35.39 6.07
CA ILE A 316 -6.67 -34.77 7.23
C ILE A 316 -5.24 -35.33 7.41
N ASP A 317 -5.04 -36.63 7.24
CA ASP A 317 -3.73 -37.28 7.36
C ASP A 317 -2.69 -36.75 6.37
N LYS A 318 -3.14 -36.17 5.25
CA LYS A 318 -2.27 -35.51 4.27
C LYS A 318 -1.86 -34.08 4.71
N LYS A 319 -2.30 -33.62 5.89
CA LYS A 319 -1.92 -32.35 6.54
C LYS A 319 -2.05 -31.16 5.59
N PRO A 320 -3.24 -30.85 5.07
CA PRO A 320 -3.43 -29.68 4.21
C PRO A 320 -3.18 -28.39 4.99
N ASP A 321 -2.53 -27.42 4.34
CA ASP A 321 -2.34 -26.10 4.92
C ASP A 321 -3.61 -25.25 4.84
N ILE A 322 -4.34 -25.38 3.73
CA ILE A 322 -5.60 -24.66 3.48
C ILE A 322 -6.67 -25.61 2.92
N ALA A 323 -7.94 -25.21 3.09
CA ALA A 323 -9.06 -25.89 2.44
C ALA A 323 -9.90 -24.93 1.62
N VAL A 324 -10.37 -25.41 0.47
CA VAL A 324 -11.37 -24.74 -0.40
C VAL A 324 -12.63 -25.58 -0.38
N ILE A 325 -13.71 -24.98 0.10
CA ILE A 325 -15.02 -25.63 0.25
C ILE A 325 -15.89 -25.19 -0.91
N SER A 326 -16.17 -26.11 -1.80
CA SER A 326 -16.94 -25.94 -3.05
C SER A 326 -17.91 -27.08 -3.34
N ASN A 327 -18.31 -27.80 -2.28
CA ASN A 327 -19.40 -28.77 -2.26
C ASN A 327 -20.77 -28.05 -2.31
N PRO A 328 -21.92 -28.75 -2.31
CA PRO A 328 -23.21 -28.09 -2.26
C PRO A 328 -23.38 -27.20 -1.03
N THR A 329 -24.05 -26.06 -1.18
CA THR A 329 -24.19 -25.01 -0.16
C THR A 329 -24.68 -25.53 1.19
N SER A 330 -25.61 -26.48 1.19
CA SER A 330 -26.14 -27.12 2.42
C SER A 330 -25.07 -27.86 3.24
N LEU A 331 -23.91 -28.15 2.65
CA LEU A 331 -22.80 -28.87 3.30
C LEU A 331 -21.62 -27.96 3.63
N HIS A 332 -21.69 -26.66 3.32
CA HIS A 332 -20.57 -25.73 3.55
C HIS A 332 -20.20 -25.62 5.02
N LEU A 333 -21.20 -25.39 5.91
CA LEU A 333 -20.95 -25.22 7.35
C LEU A 333 -20.35 -26.47 8.00
N GLU A 334 -20.91 -27.65 7.67
CA GLU A 334 -20.40 -28.91 8.20
C GLU A 334 -18.94 -29.15 7.76
N ALA A 335 -18.65 -28.96 6.48
CA ALA A 335 -17.31 -29.10 5.93
C ALA A 335 -16.34 -28.08 6.53
N ALA A 336 -16.77 -26.82 6.68
CA ALA A 336 -15.95 -25.76 7.29
C ALA A 336 -15.64 -26.05 8.74
N SER A 337 -16.63 -26.43 9.53
CA SER A 337 -16.46 -26.75 10.95
C SER A 337 -15.53 -27.95 11.16
N THR A 338 -15.63 -28.97 10.29
CA THR A 338 -14.75 -30.13 10.35
C THR A 338 -13.32 -29.77 10.06
N ILE A 339 -13.06 -29.08 8.93
CA ILE A 339 -11.70 -28.87 8.45
C ILE A 339 -10.97 -27.73 9.14
N SER A 340 -11.69 -26.73 9.69
CA SER A 340 -11.08 -25.58 10.36
C SER A 340 -10.19 -25.96 11.55
N LYS A 341 -10.40 -27.13 12.12
CA LYS A 341 -9.56 -27.64 13.23
C LYS A 341 -8.18 -28.12 12.76
N HIS A 342 -7.97 -28.31 11.46
CA HIS A 342 -6.82 -28.99 10.86
C HIS A 342 -6.06 -28.16 9.84
N VAL A 343 -6.51 -26.94 9.50
CA VAL A 343 -5.90 -26.08 8.49
C VAL A 343 -5.64 -24.67 9.04
N LYS A 344 -4.76 -23.94 8.36
CA LYS A 344 -4.45 -22.53 8.67
C LYS A 344 -5.40 -21.54 8.01
N GLY A 345 -6.10 -21.97 6.97
CA GLY A 345 -7.03 -21.11 6.25
C GLY A 345 -8.11 -21.89 5.53
N VAL A 346 -9.30 -21.29 5.42
CA VAL A 346 -10.45 -21.84 4.70
C VAL A 346 -11.00 -20.80 3.73
N PHE A 347 -11.22 -21.22 2.49
CA PHE A 347 -11.99 -20.50 1.50
C PHE A 347 -13.33 -21.22 1.31
N ILE A 348 -14.45 -20.53 1.52
CA ILE A 348 -15.79 -21.10 1.40
C ILE A 348 -16.49 -20.44 0.21
N GLU A 349 -16.99 -21.24 -0.73
CA GLU A 349 -17.80 -20.72 -1.83
C GLU A 349 -19.10 -20.07 -1.33
N LYS A 350 -19.54 -19.08 -2.10
CA LYS A 350 -20.78 -18.36 -1.81
C LYS A 350 -22.02 -19.22 -2.18
N PRO A 351 -23.12 -19.06 -1.45
CA PRO A 351 -23.23 -18.40 -0.15
C PRO A 351 -22.60 -19.25 0.97
N LEU A 352 -22.33 -18.63 2.12
CA LEU A 352 -21.74 -19.32 3.28
C LEU A 352 -22.54 -20.56 3.65
N SER A 353 -23.86 -20.44 3.68
CA SER A 353 -24.78 -21.51 4.05
C SER A 353 -26.18 -21.25 3.47
N ASN A 354 -27.05 -22.24 3.55
CA ASN A 354 -28.47 -22.12 3.29
C ASN A 354 -29.29 -21.82 4.57
N SER A 355 -28.66 -21.80 5.76
CA SER A 355 -29.24 -21.45 7.06
C SER A 355 -28.22 -20.65 7.86
N LEU A 356 -28.69 -19.84 8.83
CA LEU A 356 -27.85 -19.18 9.82
C LEU A 356 -27.51 -20.08 11.01
N ASP A 357 -28.15 -21.23 11.13
CA ASP A 357 -27.87 -22.18 12.19
C ASP A 357 -26.40 -22.60 12.17
N LYS A 358 -25.78 -22.61 13.35
CA LYS A 358 -24.37 -22.95 13.56
C LYS A 358 -23.35 -22.02 12.88
N CYS A 359 -23.76 -20.92 12.25
CA CYS A 359 -22.82 -19.95 11.70
C CYS A 359 -21.95 -19.32 12.79
N GLN A 360 -22.56 -19.02 13.96
CA GLN A 360 -21.82 -18.45 15.08
C GLN A 360 -20.80 -19.46 15.65
N GLU A 361 -21.15 -20.73 15.77
CA GLU A 361 -20.24 -21.79 16.22
C GLU A 361 -19.00 -21.90 15.28
N LEU A 362 -19.20 -21.75 13.98
CA LEU A 362 -18.11 -21.73 13.01
C LEU A 362 -17.22 -20.50 13.23
N ILE A 363 -17.80 -19.31 13.38
CA ILE A 363 -17.07 -18.06 13.62
C ILE A 363 -16.22 -18.19 14.90
N ASP A 364 -16.80 -18.70 15.97
CA ASP A 364 -16.12 -18.89 17.25
C ASP A 364 -14.94 -19.87 17.10
N THR A 365 -15.13 -20.97 16.36
CA THR A 365 -14.08 -21.95 16.06
C THR A 365 -12.95 -21.33 15.25
N LEU A 366 -13.25 -20.55 14.20
CA LEU A 366 -12.28 -19.89 13.36
C LEU A 366 -11.42 -18.88 14.15
N ASN A 367 -12.07 -18.10 15.03
CA ASN A 367 -11.41 -17.13 15.90
C ASN A 367 -10.52 -17.82 16.95
N GLU A 368 -11.04 -18.83 17.66
CA GLU A 368 -10.28 -19.60 18.66
C GLU A 368 -9.02 -20.23 18.06
N LYS A 369 -9.15 -20.85 16.90
CA LYS A 369 -8.05 -21.53 16.21
C LYS A 369 -7.21 -20.59 15.36
N LYS A 370 -7.55 -19.31 15.27
CA LYS A 370 -6.88 -18.29 14.42
C LYS A 370 -6.77 -18.73 12.95
N VAL A 371 -7.84 -19.34 12.44
CA VAL A 371 -7.92 -19.78 11.04
C VAL A 371 -8.34 -18.61 10.16
N VAL A 372 -7.53 -18.29 9.17
CA VAL A 372 -7.89 -17.27 8.18
C VAL A 372 -9.06 -17.76 7.34
N SER A 373 -10.17 -17.03 7.29
CA SER A 373 -11.35 -17.42 6.54
C SER A 373 -11.72 -16.39 5.48
N PHE A 374 -12.22 -16.87 4.35
CA PHE A 374 -12.71 -16.03 3.27
C PHE A 374 -13.93 -16.66 2.60
N ILE A 375 -14.96 -15.84 2.32
CA ILE A 375 -16.14 -16.26 1.57
C ILE A 375 -16.03 -15.75 0.13
N GLY A 376 -16.28 -16.61 -0.85
CA GLY A 376 -16.06 -16.42 -2.28
C GLY A 376 -16.92 -15.36 -2.97
N HIS A 377 -17.10 -14.18 -2.37
CA HIS A 377 -17.77 -13.03 -2.98
C HIS A 377 -16.86 -12.33 -3.99
N ASN A 378 -16.63 -12.96 -5.14
CA ASN A 378 -15.68 -12.51 -6.16
C ASN A 378 -15.96 -11.11 -6.72
N LEU A 379 -17.21 -10.65 -6.74
CA LEU A 379 -17.56 -9.30 -7.21
C LEU A 379 -16.98 -8.18 -6.35
N MET A 380 -16.64 -8.44 -5.07
CA MET A 380 -15.94 -7.46 -4.22
C MET A 380 -14.61 -7.00 -4.82
N PHE A 381 -13.97 -7.83 -5.64
CA PHE A 381 -12.70 -7.51 -6.31
C PHE A 381 -12.88 -6.90 -7.70
N HIS A 382 -14.12 -6.78 -8.17
CA HIS A 382 -14.38 -6.23 -9.50
C HIS A 382 -14.05 -4.73 -9.54
N PRO A 383 -13.25 -4.23 -10.51
CA PRO A 383 -12.81 -2.84 -10.55
C PRO A 383 -13.94 -1.82 -10.50
N ILE A 384 -15.07 -2.10 -11.19
CA ILE A 384 -16.24 -1.22 -11.19
C ILE A 384 -16.88 -1.18 -9.80
N ILE A 385 -17.03 -2.32 -9.12
CA ILE A 385 -17.61 -2.36 -7.76
C ILE A 385 -16.72 -1.58 -6.78
N LYS A 386 -15.39 -1.80 -6.83
CA LYS A 386 -14.44 -1.00 -6.02
C LYS A 386 -14.59 0.50 -6.28
N LYS A 387 -14.76 0.89 -7.54
CA LYS A 387 -14.96 2.31 -7.91
C LYS A 387 -16.28 2.86 -7.36
N ILE A 388 -17.39 2.08 -7.42
CA ILE A 388 -18.69 2.49 -6.86
C ILE A 388 -18.59 2.64 -5.33
N ILE A 389 -17.97 1.68 -4.64
CA ILE A 389 -17.76 1.74 -3.19
C ILE A 389 -16.94 2.99 -2.81
N LYS A 390 -15.89 3.29 -3.60
CA LYS A 390 -15.09 4.50 -3.41
C LYS A 390 -15.95 5.77 -3.57
N PHE A 391 -16.72 5.89 -4.66
CA PHE A 391 -17.60 7.05 -4.87
C PHE A 391 -18.64 7.25 -3.77
N TYR A 392 -19.17 6.17 -3.23
CA TYR A 392 -20.11 6.22 -2.11
C TYR A 392 -19.42 6.68 -0.82
N GLY A 393 -18.27 6.11 -0.47
CA GLY A 393 -17.50 6.49 0.71
C GLY A 393 -17.00 7.95 0.69
N GLU A 394 -16.75 8.48 -0.49
CA GLU A 394 -16.36 9.88 -0.71
C GLU A 394 -17.54 10.88 -0.70
N ASN A 395 -18.76 10.42 -0.39
CA ASN A 395 -19.99 11.24 -0.42
C ASN A 395 -20.30 11.91 -1.78
N ASN A 396 -19.69 11.41 -2.87
CA ASN A 396 -19.82 12.01 -4.20
C ASN A 396 -21.20 11.78 -4.85
N ILE A 397 -21.99 10.84 -4.31
CA ILE A 397 -23.31 10.46 -4.84
C ILE A 397 -24.44 10.65 -3.83
N GLY A 398 -24.16 11.24 -2.64
CA GLY A 398 -25.15 11.45 -1.59
C GLY A 398 -25.68 10.13 -0.97
N GLU A 399 -26.88 10.19 -0.38
CA GLU A 399 -27.53 8.99 0.18
C GLU A 399 -28.01 8.06 -0.93
N ILE A 400 -27.75 6.77 -0.76
CA ILE A 400 -28.27 5.74 -1.68
C ILE A 400 -29.76 5.56 -1.44
N ILE A 401 -30.58 6.00 -2.39
CA ILE A 401 -32.04 5.85 -2.35
C ILE A 401 -32.45 4.47 -2.90
N ASN A 402 -31.77 3.99 -3.95
CA ASN A 402 -32.04 2.73 -4.59
C ASN A 402 -30.81 2.16 -5.29
N ILE A 403 -30.63 0.85 -5.27
CA ILE A 403 -29.62 0.12 -6.04
C ILE A 403 -30.34 -0.91 -6.90
N GLN A 404 -30.20 -0.82 -8.23
CA GLN A 404 -30.69 -1.81 -9.16
C GLN A 404 -29.50 -2.54 -9.82
N CYS A 405 -29.38 -3.85 -9.60
CA CYS A 405 -28.40 -4.70 -10.24
C CYS A 405 -29.10 -5.66 -11.20
N GLN A 406 -28.65 -5.69 -12.45
CA GLN A 406 -29.13 -6.64 -13.44
C GLN A 406 -27.96 -7.50 -13.92
N VAL A 407 -28.08 -8.82 -13.77
CA VAL A 407 -27.10 -9.79 -14.27
C VAL A 407 -27.83 -10.76 -15.20
N GLY A 408 -27.43 -10.78 -16.43
CA GLY A 408 -27.91 -11.74 -17.41
C GLY A 408 -26.87 -12.85 -17.62
N GLN A 409 -27.33 -14.10 -17.64
CA GLN A 409 -26.49 -15.25 -17.96
C GLN A 409 -27.22 -16.17 -18.90
N TRP A 410 -26.51 -16.69 -19.93
CA TRP A 410 -27.03 -17.70 -20.81
C TRP A 410 -27.04 -19.05 -20.07
N LEU A 411 -28.23 -19.56 -19.78
CA LEU A 411 -28.43 -20.77 -18.97
C LEU A 411 -28.33 -22.11 -19.69
N PRO A 412 -28.55 -22.24 -21.05
CA PRO A 412 -28.51 -23.53 -21.73
C PRO A 412 -27.16 -24.28 -21.62
N ASP A 413 -26.08 -23.60 -21.27
CA ASP A 413 -24.75 -24.21 -21.11
C ASP A 413 -24.41 -24.59 -19.67
N TRP A 414 -25.40 -24.58 -18.78
CA TRP A 414 -25.24 -24.86 -17.33
C TRP A 414 -25.58 -26.31 -16.98
#